data_251b603dc6c28f4af880f4679123cb97
#
_entry.id   251b603dc6c28f4af880f4679123cb97
#
_cell.length_a   1.000
_cell.length_b   1.000
_cell.length_c   1.000
_cell.angle_alpha   90.00
_cell.angle_beta   90.00
_cell.angle_gamma   90.00
#
_symmetry.space_group_name_H-M   'P 1'
#
loop_
_entity.id
_entity.type
_entity.pdbx_description
1 polymer ?
#
loop_
_entity_poly.entity_id
_entity_poly.type
_entity_poly.pdbx_seq_one_letter_code
_entity_poly.pdbx_strand_id
1 'polypeptide(L)'
;MYVEYTGTAYRSYLRLSETLSAEELYEITLRELDERHNLQMLDMLGFNNTYSLAVRTDIASEYNLRTISDLAHVSSNFAFGGSTEFLSRFDGLPNLKRFYGMHFANETIMDGIARYNAIANDEIQVIEAYSTDGMLLNFDVVVLEDDLEFFPPYHGAIIIRKETAEAHPELLYVLQMLSGVLTDEIMRGLNYRVDVMGELPRTVAEEYLRTNDFIR
;
A
#
# COMPACT_ATOMS: atom_id res chain seq x y z
N MET A 1 16.18 -7.82 -10.95
CA MET A 1 15.78 -7.11 -9.72
C MET A 1 14.43 -6.44 -9.93
N TYR A 2 13.69 -6.19 -8.85
CA TYR A 2 12.44 -5.42 -8.83
C TYR A 2 12.13 -4.98 -7.39
N VAL A 3 11.19 -4.06 -7.22
CA VAL A 3 10.68 -3.69 -5.90
C VAL A 3 9.57 -4.66 -5.53
N GLU A 4 9.65 -5.24 -4.35
CA GLU A 4 8.64 -6.11 -3.76
C GLU A 4 8.18 -5.55 -2.43
N TYR A 5 6.98 -5.91 -2.00
CA TYR A 5 6.44 -5.56 -0.70
C TYR A 5 6.73 -6.67 0.31
N THR A 6 7.24 -6.29 1.49
CA THR A 6 7.61 -7.25 2.55
C THR A 6 6.45 -8.19 2.91
N GLY A 7 5.24 -7.68 3.11
CA GLY A 7 4.06 -8.48 3.41
C GLY A 7 3.65 -9.44 2.28
N THR A 8 3.80 -9.01 1.02
CA THR A 8 3.53 -9.87 -0.14
C THR A 8 4.56 -11.00 -0.23
N ALA A 9 5.85 -10.68 -0.08
CA ALA A 9 6.90 -11.70 -0.07
C ALA A 9 6.66 -12.71 1.05
N TYR A 10 6.39 -12.25 2.26
CA TYR A 10 6.16 -13.08 3.45
C TYR A 10 4.94 -14.00 3.26
N ARG A 11 3.77 -13.43 2.91
CA ARG A 11 2.51 -14.18 2.87
C ARG A 11 2.31 -14.97 1.58
N SER A 12 2.60 -14.37 0.43
CA SER A 12 2.26 -14.97 -0.87
C SER A 12 3.34 -15.90 -1.40
N TYR A 13 4.62 -15.50 -1.30
CA TYR A 13 5.72 -16.33 -1.83
C TYR A 13 6.26 -17.31 -0.82
N LEU A 14 6.54 -16.86 0.40
CA LEU A 14 7.09 -17.70 1.46
C LEU A 14 6.01 -18.52 2.17
N ARG A 15 4.73 -18.15 2.03
CA ARG A 15 3.55 -18.80 2.62
C ARG A 15 3.62 -18.87 4.16
N LEU A 16 4.17 -17.83 4.77
CA LEU A 16 4.21 -17.65 6.21
C LEU A 16 2.97 -16.87 6.66
N SER A 17 2.49 -17.08 7.88
CA SER A 17 1.19 -16.55 8.31
C SER A 17 1.17 -15.94 9.73
N GLU A 18 2.30 -15.93 10.42
CA GLU A 18 2.39 -15.32 11.75
C GLU A 18 2.17 -13.80 11.66
N THR A 19 1.54 -13.24 12.69
CA THR A 19 1.41 -11.79 12.84
C THR A 19 2.66 -11.28 13.54
N LEU A 20 3.39 -10.39 12.90
CA LEU A 20 4.69 -9.91 13.32
C LEU A 20 4.75 -8.40 13.18
N SER A 21 5.65 -7.75 13.93
CA SER A 21 6.03 -6.36 13.69
C SER A 21 6.65 -6.19 12.29
N ALA A 22 6.73 -4.96 11.80
CA ALA A 22 7.33 -4.67 10.50
C ALA A 22 8.79 -5.13 10.41
N GLU A 23 9.54 -4.92 11.49
CA GLU A 23 10.96 -5.30 11.59
C GLU A 23 11.14 -6.81 11.61
N GLU A 24 10.39 -7.53 12.45
CA GLU A 24 10.46 -9.00 12.50
C GLU A 24 10.04 -9.64 11.18
N LEU A 25 8.99 -9.12 10.53
CA LEU A 25 8.54 -9.60 9.23
C LEU A 25 9.61 -9.38 8.17
N TYR A 26 10.25 -8.21 8.14
CA TYR A 26 11.33 -7.90 7.23
C TYR A 26 12.52 -8.84 7.43
N GLU A 27 13.02 -8.99 8.67
CA GLU A 27 14.16 -9.85 9.00
C GLU A 27 13.93 -11.32 8.62
N ILE A 28 12.74 -11.85 8.90
CA ILE A 28 12.38 -13.22 8.52
C ILE A 28 12.30 -13.34 6.98
N THR A 29 11.67 -12.37 6.32
CA THR A 29 11.53 -12.39 4.86
C THR A 29 12.90 -12.36 4.17
N LEU A 30 13.79 -11.47 4.63
CA LEU A 30 15.15 -11.36 4.13
C LEU A 30 15.88 -12.69 4.23
N ARG A 31 15.87 -13.30 5.43
CA ARG A 31 16.54 -14.60 5.66
C ARG A 31 15.97 -15.72 4.80
N GLU A 32 14.64 -15.85 4.75
CA GLU A 32 13.98 -16.93 4.00
C GLU A 32 14.18 -16.80 2.48
N LEU A 33 14.18 -15.58 1.94
CA LEU A 33 14.48 -15.32 0.53
C LEU A 33 15.93 -15.69 0.22
N ASP A 34 16.84 -15.41 1.13
CA ASP A 34 18.25 -15.75 1.00
C ASP A 34 18.47 -17.27 0.98
N GLU A 35 17.98 -17.97 2.01
CA GLU A 35 18.23 -19.39 2.22
C GLU A 35 17.50 -20.29 1.21
N ARG A 36 16.26 -19.94 0.83
CA ARG A 36 15.43 -20.82 0.01
C ARG A 36 15.42 -20.46 -1.47
N HIS A 37 15.68 -19.20 -1.81
CA HIS A 37 15.48 -18.70 -3.18
C HIS A 37 16.72 -18.08 -3.80
N ASN A 38 17.84 -18.00 -3.07
CA ASN A 38 19.08 -17.36 -3.53
C ASN A 38 18.85 -15.90 -3.99
N LEU A 39 17.98 -15.20 -3.23
CA LEU A 39 17.62 -13.81 -3.44
C LEU A 39 18.13 -12.96 -2.28
N GLN A 40 18.61 -11.78 -2.58
CA GLN A 40 18.96 -10.76 -1.59
C GLN A 40 17.88 -9.69 -1.58
N MET A 41 17.29 -9.41 -0.41
CA MET A 41 16.45 -8.24 -0.18
C MET A 41 17.33 -7.12 0.36
N LEU A 42 17.21 -5.92 -0.20
CA LEU A 42 17.90 -4.72 0.29
C LEU A 42 17.04 -4.04 1.36
N ASP A 43 17.61 -3.01 2.00
CA ASP A 43 16.91 -2.24 3.01
C ASP A 43 15.58 -1.65 2.50
N MET A 44 14.64 -1.47 3.40
CA MET A 44 13.33 -0.88 3.09
C MET A 44 13.50 0.53 2.53
N LEU A 45 12.76 0.86 1.47
CA LEU A 45 12.83 2.15 0.78
C LEU A 45 12.27 3.32 1.58
N GLY A 46 11.40 3.03 2.57
CA GLY A 46 10.86 4.03 3.50
C GLY A 46 9.33 4.15 3.48
N PHE A 47 8.64 3.70 2.43
CA PHE A 47 7.18 3.71 2.36
C PHE A 47 6.56 2.36 2.69
N ASN A 48 5.34 2.40 3.22
CA ASN A 48 4.50 1.24 3.52
C ASN A 48 3.22 1.30 2.68
N ASN A 49 3.18 0.63 1.53
CA ASN A 49 2.02 0.61 0.64
C ASN A 49 0.93 -0.35 1.14
N THR A 50 0.36 -0.04 2.29
CA THR A 50 -0.68 -0.87 2.91
C THR A 50 -2.06 -0.58 2.34
N TYR A 51 -2.98 -1.53 2.48
CA TYR A 51 -4.40 -1.27 2.29
C TYR A 51 -4.92 -0.28 3.33
N SER A 52 -5.91 0.50 2.93
CA SER A 52 -6.63 1.45 3.78
C SER A 52 -8.10 1.49 3.38
N LEU A 53 -8.96 1.97 4.27
CA LEU A 53 -10.32 2.37 3.92
C LEU A 53 -10.40 3.89 3.88
N ALA A 54 -11.05 4.43 2.86
CA ALA A 54 -11.31 5.86 2.77
C ALA A 54 -12.82 6.12 2.68
N VAL A 55 -13.23 7.20 3.31
CA VAL A 55 -14.62 7.69 3.32
C VAL A 55 -14.65 9.14 2.87
N ARG A 56 -15.76 9.61 2.34
CA ARG A 56 -15.94 11.02 1.99
C ARG A 56 -15.83 11.91 3.23
N THR A 57 -15.21 13.09 3.10
CA THR A 57 -14.92 14.00 4.23
C THR A 57 -16.19 14.46 4.96
N ASP A 58 -17.29 14.70 4.26
CA ASP A 58 -18.56 15.06 4.86
C ASP A 58 -19.15 13.92 5.72
N ILE A 59 -19.08 12.67 5.22
CA ILE A 59 -19.50 11.47 5.96
C ILE A 59 -18.60 11.24 7.18
N ALA A 60 -17.27 11.36 7.01
CA ALA A 60 -16.35 11.27 8.14
C ALA A 60 -16.69 12.29 9.24
N SER A 61 -17.05 13.51 8.85
CA SER A 61 -17.44 14.58 9.77
C SER A 61 -18.81 14.31 10.43
N GLU A 62 -19.82 13.89 9.66
CA GLU A 62 -21.18 13.61 10.14
C GLU A 62 -21.21 12.49 11.18
N TYR A 63 -20.49 11.41 10.92
CA TYR A 63 -20.44 10.22 11.78
C TYR A 63 -19.22 10.20 12.73
N ASN A 64 -18.37 11.25 12.71
CA ASN A 64 -17.14 11.37 13.49
C ASN A 64 -16.18 10.17 13.28
N LEU A 65 -16.00 9.74 12.03
CA LEU A 65 -15.17 8.60 11.68
C LEU A 65 -13.69 9.01 11.59
N ARG A 66 -12.83 8.30 12.32
CA ARG A 66 -11.37 8.46 12.29
C ARG A 66 -10.66 7.14 12.09
N THR A 67 -11.26 6.07 12.61
CA THR A 67 -10.68 4.73 12.62
C THR A 67 -11.59 3.74 11.90
N ILE A 68 -11.05 2.58 11.56
CA ILE A 68 -11.86 1.46 11.02
C ILE A 68 -12.85 0.96 12.08
N SER A 69 -12.49 1.02 13.36
CA SER A 69 -13.44 0.70 14.45
C SER A 69 -14.63 1.65 14.49
N ASP A 70 -14.43 2.96 14.26
CA ASP A 70 -15.54 3.91 14.18
C ASP A 70 -16.47 3.55 13.02
N LEU A 71 -15.91 3.26 11.85
CA LEU A 71 -16.68 2.84 10.68
C LEU A 71 -17.45 1.55 10.94
N ALA A 72 -16.88 0.60 11.67
CA ALA A 72 -17.51 -0.68 11.95
C ALA A 72 -18.90 -0.53 12.62
N HIS A 73 -19.05 0.45 13.51
CA HIS A 73 -20.31 0.70 14.22
C HIS A 73 -21.46 1.20 13.31
N VAL A 74 -21.14 1.78 12.17
CA VAL A 74 -22.12 2.40 11.25
C VAL A 74 -22.09 1.84 9.83
N SER A 75 -21.20 0.87 9.57
CA SER A 75 -20.92 0.32 8.24
C SER A 75 -22.18 -0.21 7.51
N SER A 76 -23.19 -0.67 8.26
CA SER A 76 -24.46 -1.14 7.68
C SER A 76 -25.28 -0.07 6.95
N ASN A 77 -24.96 1.20 7.14
CA ASN A 77 -25.59 2.32 6.46
C ASN A 77 -24.94 2.64 5.12
N PHE A 78 -23.78 2.07 4.82
CA PHE A 78 -22.92 2.47 3.71
C PHE A 78 -22.72 1.38 2.67
N ALA A 79 -22.59 1.81 1.41
CA ALA A 79 -22.13 0.97 0.31
C ALA A 79 -20.61 1.07 0.21
N PHE A 80 -19.97 -0.07 -0.07
CA PHE A 80 -18.53 -0.23 -0.23
C PHE A 80 -18.16 -0.49 -1.69
N GLY A 81 -17.08 0.12 -2.16
CA GLY A 81 -16.45 -0.17 -3.45
C GLY A 81 -14.97 -0.54 -3.30
N GLY A 82 -14.56 -1.63 -3.92
CA GLY A 82 -13.17 -2.07 -3.89
C GLY A 82 -12.80 -2.96 -5.07
N SER A 83 -11.51 -3.22 -5.21
CA SER A 83 -10.99 -4.06 -6.29
C SER A 83 -11.42 -5.52 -6.17
N THR A 84 -11.44 -6.22 -7.30
CA THR A 84 -11.64 -7.67 -7.33
C THR A 84 -10.67 -8.38 -6.40
N GLU A 85 -9.43 -7.90 -6.36
CA GLU A 85 -8.38 -8.45 -5.50
C GLU A 85 -8.72 -8.27 -4.02
N PHE A 86 -9.03 -7.06 -3.57
CA PHE A 86 -9.35 -6.78 -2.17
C PHE A 86 -10.59 -7.53 -1.68
N LEU A 87 -11.62 -7.67 -2.54
CA LEU A 87 -12.82 -8.40 -2.19
C LEU A 87 -12.61 -9.91 -2.05
N SER A 88 -11.50 -10.46 -2.56
CA SER A 88 -11.23 -11.92 -2.58
C SER A 88 -10.05 -12.37 -1.73
N ARG A 89 -9.10 -11.49 -1.41
CA ARG A 89 -7.88 -11.86 -0.66
C ARG A 89 -8.17 -12.22 0.79
N PHE A 90 -7.29 -13.06 1.34
CA PHE A 90 -7.31 -13.40 2.77
C PHE A 90 -7.06 -12.16 3.66
N ASP A 91 -6.15 -11.28 3.25
CA ASP A 91 -5.83 -10.01 3.91
C ASP A 91 -6.69 -8.84 3.37
N GLY A 92 -7.81 -9.14 2.75
CA GLY A 92 -8.77 -8.19 2.17
C GLY A 92 -10.10 -8.13 2.92
N LEU A 93 -11.12 -7.60 2.22
CA LEU A 93 -12.44 -7.28 2.78
C LEU A 93 -13.10 -8.41 3.59
N PRO A 94 -13.09 -9.70 3.15
CA PRO A 94 -13.80 -10.75 3.86
C PRO A 94 -13.33 -10.94 5.31
N ASN A 95 -12.02 -10.92 5.54
CA ASN A 95 -11.47 -11.07 6.88
C ASN A 95 -11.41 -9.73 7.63
N LEU A 96 -11.23 -8.60 6.97
CA LEU A 96 -11.35 -7.28 7.57
C LEU A 96 -12.75 -7.10 8.20
N LYS A 97 -13.81 -7.43 7.47
CA LYS A 97 -15.19 -7.38 8.00
C LYS A 97 -15.37 -8.27 9.22
N ARG A 98 -14.84 -9.49 9.17
CA ARG A 98 -14.93 -10.42 10.31
C ARG A 98 -14.17 -9.91 11.52
N PHE A 99 -12.99 -9.34 11.30
CA PHE A 99 -12.09 -8.87 12.36
C PHE A 99 -12.68 -7.65 13.09
N TYR A 100 -13.17 -6.66 12.32
CA TYR A 100 -13.79 -5.45 12.87
C TYR A 100 -15.30 -5.58 13.16
N GLY A 101 -15.94 -6.67 12.77
CA GLY A 101 -17.40 -6.85 12.93
C GLY A 101 -18.22 -5.96 11.97
N MET A 102 -17.69 -5.66 10.79
CA MET A 102 -18.33 -4.80 9.81
C MET A 102 -19.33 -5.54 8.92
N HIS A 103 -20.38 -4.82 8.51
CA HIS A 103 -21.35 -5.26 7.49
C HIS A 103 -21.76 -4.07 6.63
N PHE A 104 -21.37 -4.07 5.38
CA PHE A 104 -21.79 -3.03 4.44
C PHE A 104 -23.18 -3.33 3.85
N ALA A 105 -23.97 -2.28 3.58
CA ALA A 105 -25.29 -2.40 2.95
C ALA A 105 -25.19 -3.02 1.54
N ASN A 106 -24.13 -2.68 0.83
CA ASN A 106 -23.80 -3.24 -0.49
C ASN A 106 -22.29 -3.27 -0.69
N GLU A 107 -21.79 -4.21 -1.50
CA GLU A 107 -20.39 -4.34 -1.86
C GLU A 107 -20.28 -4.47 -3.37
N THR A 108 -19.51 -3.58 -3.99
CA THR A 108 -19.40 -3.50 -5.47
C THR A 108 -17.93 -3.57 -5.88
N ILE A 109 -17.66 -4.39 -6.91
CA ILE A 109 -16.33 -4.45 -7.52
C ILE A 109 -16.12 -3.19 -8.36
N MET A 110 -15.08 -2.43 -8.03
CA MET A 110 -14.69 -1.22 -8.73
C MET A 110 -13.16 -1.09 -8.72
N ASP A 111 -12.54 -1.25 -9.87
CA ASP A 111 -11.10 -1.15 -10.01
C ASP A 111 -10.64 0.28 -10.37
N GLY A 112 -9.43 0.64 -9.94
CA GLY A 112 -8.76 1.88 -10.30
C GLY A 112 -9.58 3.13 -9.96
N ILE A 113 -9.64 4.08 -10.91
CA ILE A 113 -10.32 5.35 -10.74
C ILE A 113 -11.84 5.24 -10.60
N ALA A 114 -12.43 4.12 -11.00
CA ALA A 114 -13.90 3.96 -10.94
C ALA A 114 -14.44 4.10 -9.52
N ARG A 115 -13.76 3.53 -8.50
CA ARG A 115 -14.16 3.66 -7.09
C ARG A 115 -14.07 5.10 -6.58
N TYR A 116 -13.07 5.87 -7.02
CA TYR A 116 -12.93 7.28 -6.66
C TYR A 116 -14.02 8.16 -7.28
N ASN A 117 -14.38 7.90 -8.53
CA ASN A 117 -15.50 8.60 -9.17
C ASN A 117 -16.83 8.24 -8.50
N ALA A 118 -17.05 6.98 -8.15
CA ALA A 118 -18.26 6.52 -7.49
C ALA A 118 -18.44 7.16 -6.10
N ILE A 119 -17.37 7.27 -5.30
CA ILE A 119 -17.44 7.93 -3.99
C ILE A 119 -17.66 9.44 -4.14
N ALA A 120 -17.06 10.08 -5.13
CA ALA A 120 -17.27 11.52 -5.41
C ALA A 120 -18.71 11.82 -5.86
N ASN A 121 -19.36 10.90 -6.57
CA ASN A 121 -20.73 10.99 -7.03
C ASN A 121 -21.78 10.51 -6.02
N ASP A 122 -21.36 10.14 -4.80
CA ASP A 122 -22.24 9.59 -3.75
C ASP A 122 -22.94 8.25 -4.12
N GLU A 123 -22.37 7.52 -5.08
CA GLU A 123 -22.86 6.18 -5.44
C GLU A 123 -22.46 5.13 -4.40
N ILE A 124 -21.32 5.35 -3.73
CA ILE A 124 -20.81 4.58 -2.60
C ILE A 124 -20.21 5.53 -1.57
N GLN A 125 -20.06 5.07 -0.32
CA GLN A 125 -19.60 5.93 0.78
C GLN A 125 -18.25 5.53 1.33
N VAL A 126 -17.83 4.29 1.10
CA VAL A 126 -16.55 3.74 1.56
C VAL A 126 -15.82 3.08 0.40
N ILE A 127 -14.54 3.33 0.28
CA ILE A 127 -13.68 2.68 -0.73
C ILE A 127 -12.46 2.02 -0.11
N GLU A 128 -11.95 0.98 -0.78
CA GLU A 128 -10.57 0.56 -0.65
C GLU A 128 -9.65 1.63 -1.24
N ALA A 129 -8.55 1.88 -0.58
CA ALA A 129 -7.44 2.70 -1.05
C ALA A 129 -6.10 2.09 -0.63
N TYR A 130 -5.01 2.62 -1.15
CA TYR A 130 -3.66 2.33 -0.66
C TYR A 130 -3.08 3.59 -0.02
N SER A 131 -2.26 3.42 1.01
CA SER A 131 -1.61 4.53 1.72
C SER A 131 -0.80 5.46 0.81
N THR A 132 -0.26 4.92 -0.29
CA THR A 132 0.53 5.68 -1.29
C THR A 132 -0.27 6.06 -2.53
N ASP A 133 -1.60 5.88 -2.54
CA ASP A 133 -2.44 6.14 -3.70
C ASP A 133 -2.49 7.65 -4.01
N GLY A 134 -2.04 8.03 -5.21
CA GLY A 134 -2.03 9.42 -5.67
C GLY A 134 -3.43 10.03 -5.78
N MET A 135 -4.44 9.21 -6.04
CA MET A 135 -5.84 9.65 -6.11
C MET A 135 -6.34 10.26 -4.80
N LEU A 136 -5.79 9.87 -3.64
CA LEU A 136 -6.14 10.45 -2.33
C LEU A 136 -5.90 11.96 -2.27
N LEU A 137 -4.99 12.51 -3.09
CA LEU A 137 -4.73 13.95 -3.17
C LEU A 137 -5.73 14.70 -4.06
N ASN A 138 -6.52 13.98 -4.87
CA ASN A 138 -7.41 14.57 -5.86
C ASN A 138 -8.89 14.51 -5.48
N PHE A 139 -9.24 13.71 -4.49
CA PHE A 139 -10.62 13.51 -4.04
C PHE A 139 -10.79 13.94 -2.58
N ASP A 140 -11.98 14.44 -2.26
CA ASP A 140 -12.33 14.88 -0.91
C ASP A 140 -12.70 13.68 -0.02
N VAL A 141 -11.67 12.94 0.39
CA VAL A 141 -11.79 11.73 1.20
C VAL A 141 -10.86 11.76 2.41
N VAL A 142 -11.26 11.08 3.46
CA VAL A 142 -10.49 10.83 4.68
C VAL A 142 -10.11 9.36 4.72
N VAL A 143 -8.82 9.08 4.86
CA VAL A 143 -8.31 7.73 5.11
C VAL A 143 -8.48 7.41 6.58
N LEU A 144 -9.10 6.27 6.89
CA LEU A 144 -9.30 5.81 8.25
C LEU A 144 -8.07 5.07 8.77
N GLU A 145 -7.76 5.28 10.05
CA GLU A 145 -6.71 4.57 10.76
C GLU A 145 -7.11 3.11 11.00
N ASP A 146 -6.20 2.19 10.72
CA ASP A 146 -6.32 0.77 11.08
C ASP A 146 -5.91 0.58 12.56
N ASP A 147 -6.78 1.00 13.47
CA ASP A 147 -6.54 1.11 14.90
C ASP A 147 -6.33 -0.23 15.64
N LEU A 148 -6.68 -1.34 15.00
CA LEU A 148 -6.45 -2.69 15.51
C LEU A 148 -5.37 -3.45 14.73
N GLU A 149 -4.65 -2.77 13.82
CA GLU A 149 -3.52 -3.32 13.06
C GLU A 149 -3.85 -4.63 12.30
N PHE A 150 -4.98 -4.63 11.59
CA PHE A 150 -5.40 -5.78 10.79
C PHE A 150 -4.47 -6.02 9.59
N PHE A 151 -4.09 -4.95 8.91
CA PHE A 151 -3.26 -5.07 7.72
C PHE A 151 -1.80 -5.32 8.09
N PRO A 152 -1.15 -6.33 7.49
CA PRO A 152 0.28 -6.51 7.67
C PRO A 152 1.06 -5.35 7.03
N PRO A 153 2.31 -5.14 7.45
CA PRO A 153 3.17 -4.15 6.83
C PRO A 153 3.56 -4.56 5.40
N TYR A 154 3.47 -3.60 4.47
CA TYR A 154 3.83 -3.74 3.06
C TYR A 154 4.93 -2.75 2.67
N HIS A 155 6.06 -2.76 3.40
CA HIS A 155 7.19 -1.91 3.06
C HIS A 155 7.82 -2.31 1.72
N GLY A 156 8.05 -1.31 0.86
CA GLY A 156 8.76 -1.53 -0.40
C GLY A 156 10.23 -1.81 -0.13
N ALA A 157 10.76 -2.90 -0.73
CA ALA A 157 12.18 -3.23 -0.68
C ALA A 157 12.63 -3.82 -2.03
N ILE A 158 13.88 -3.60 -2.40
CA ILE A 158 14.43 -4.12 -3.65
C ILE A 158 14.87 -5.56 -3.45
N ILE A 159 14.42 -6.46 -4.33
CA ILE A 159 14.91 -7.85 -4.39
C ILE A 159 15.80 -8.02 -5.62
N ILE A 160 16.97 -8.60 -5.42
CA ILE A 160 17.95 -8.89 -6.45
C ILE A 160 18.46 -10.34 -6.32
N ARG A 161 18.79 -10.98 -7.45
CA ARG A 161 19.45 -12.28 -7.39
C ARG A 161 20.86 -12.14 -6.81
N LYS A 162 21.28 -13.04 -5.93
CA LYS A 162 22.63 -13.02 -5.34
C LYS A 162 23.72 -13.02 -6.41
N GLU A 163 23.60 -13.84 -7.43
CA GLU A 163 24.55 -13.86 -8.54
C GLU A 163 24.73 -12.51 -9.23
N THR A 164 23.64 -11.73 -9.32
CA THR A 164 23.68 -10.37 -9.89
C THR A 164 24.33 -9.38 -8.93
N ALA A 165 24.01 -9.50 -7.64
CA ALA A 165 24.59 -8.67 -6.59
C ALA A 165 26.11 -8.88 -6.47
N GLU A 166 26.57 -10.14 -6.55
CA GLU A 166 27.98 -10.51 -6.51
C GLU A 166 28.74 -10.06 -7.77
N ALA A 167 28.10 -10.14 -8.95
CA ALA A 167 28.70 -9.72 -10.20
C ALA A 167 28.77 -8.18 -10.35
N HIS A 168 27.91 -7.45 -9.64
CA HIS A 168 27.75 -5.99 -9.74
C HIS A 168 27.64 -5.33 -8.36
N PRO A 169 28.68 -5.38 -7.50
CA PRO A 169 28.61 -4.80 -6.15
C PRO A 169 28.39 -3.28 -6.15
N GLU A 170 28.82 -2.59 -7.21
CA GLU A 170 28.56 -1.16 -7.41
C GLU A 170 27.06 -0.84 -7.54
N LEU A 171 26.26 -1.77 -8.06
CA LEU A 171 24.81 -1.63 -8.18
C LEU A 171 24.15 -1.60 -6.80
N LEU A 172 24.59 -2.46 -5.88
CA LEU A 172 24.07 -2.48 -4.51
C LEU A 172 24.26 -1.14 -3.81
N TYR A 173 25.46 -0.54 -3.96
CA TYR A 173 25.73 0.77 -3.38
C TYR A 173 24.75 1.84 -3.88
N VAL A 174 24.51 1.90 -5.21
CA VAL A 174 23.59 2.86 -5.80
C VAL A 174 22.16 2.63 -5.35
N LEU A 175 21.71 1.39 -5.30
CA LEU A 175 20.35 1.04 -4.89
C LEU A 175 20.09 1.35 -3.40
N GLN A 176 21.08 1.11 -2.54
CA GLN A 176 20.99 1.42 -1.11
C GLN A 176 20.91 2.90 -0.80
N MET A 177 21.31 3.78 -1.71
CA MET A 177 21.10 5.24 -1.55
C MET A 177 19.62 5.62 -1.40
N LEU A 178 18.69 4.76 -1.84
CA LEU A 178 17.25 4.96 -1.73
C LEU A 178 16.66 4.43 -0.41
N SER A 179 17.46 3.78 0.44
CA SER A 179 16.99 3.21 1.71
C SER A 179 16.45 4.29 2.64
N GLY A 180 15.20 4.14 3.08
CA GLY A 180 14.52 5.06 4.00
C GLY A 180 14.14 6.42 3.41
N VAL A 181 14.40 6.67 2.12
CA VAL A 181 14.25 7.99 1.50
C VAL A 181 12.83 8.25 1.00
N LEU A 182 12.17 7.22 0.47
CA LEU A 182 10.85 7.32 -0.13
C LEU A 182 9.77 7.14 0.95
N THR A 183 9.31 8.23 1.56
CA THR A 183 8.19 8.17 2.51
C THR A 183 6.86 7.93 1.80
N ASP A 184 5.81 7.55 2.54
CA ASP A 184 4.44 7.41 2.00
C ASP A 184 3.97 8.70 1.32
N GLU A 185 4.28 9.85 1.91
CA GLU A 185 3.93 11.17 1.36
C GLU A 185 4.65 11.44 0.03
N ILE A 186 5.95 11.15 -0.04
CA ILE A 186 6.74 11.29 -1.27
C ILE A 186 6.16 10.38 -2.35
N MET A 187 5.93 9.10 -2.04
CA MET A 187 5.37 8.14 -3.01
C MET A 187 3.98 8.56 -3.48
N ARG A 188 3.12 9.04 -2.58
CA ARG A 188 1.80 9.58 -2.93
C ARG A 188 1.90 10.75 -3.89
N GLY A 189 2.84 11.67 -3.67
CA GLY A 189 3.09 12.80 -4.57
C GLY A 189 3.60 12.37 -5.94
N LEU A 190 4.50 11.40 -6.01
CA LEU A 190 5.02 10.85 -7.27
C LEU A 190 3.91 10.11 -8.05
N ASN A 191 3.12 9.29 -7.35
CA ASN A 191 1.99 8.59 -7.94
C ASN A 191 0.91 9.56 -8.42
N TYR A 192 0.65 10.65 -7.70
CA TYR A 192 -0.28 11.70 -8.15
C TYR A 192 0.12 12.29 -9.51
N ARG A 193 1.40 12.55 -9.72
CA ARG A 193 1.91 13.05 -11.01
C ARG A 193 1.66 12.08 -12.15
N VAL A 194 1.79 10.78 -11.88
CA VAL A 194 1.53 9.74 -12.89
C VAL A 194 0.04 9.52 -13.10
N ASP A 195 -0.71 9.24 -12.03
CA ASP A 195 -2.07 8.73 -12.11
C ASP A 195 -3.10 9.83 -12.39
N VAL A 196 -2.84 11.05 -11.89
CA VAL A 196 -3.76 12.18 -12.01
C VAL A 196 -3.31 13.17 -13.09
N MET A 197 -2.02 13.56 -13.09
CA MET A 197 -1.50 14.52 -14.06
C MET A 197 -1.12 13.87 -15.40
N GLY A 198 -1.05 12.53 -15.47
CA GLY A 198 -0.75 11.79 -16.71
C GLY A 198 0.71 11.86 -17.15
N GLU A 199 1.63 12.22 -16.26
CA GLU A 199 3.05 12.26 -16.56
C GLU A 199 3.61 10.84 -16.72
N LEU A 200 4.67 10.70 -17.50
CA LEU A 200 5.32 9.39 -17.66
C LEU A 200 6.08 9.01 -16.38
N PRO A 201 5.89 7.77 -15.85
CA PRO A 201 6.57 7.33 -14.61
C PRO A 201 8.08 7.55 -14.63
N ARG A 202 8.70 7.30 -15.79
CA ARG A 202 10.13 7.51 -15.97
C ARG A 202 10.54 8.98 -15.81
N THR A 203 9.78 9.91 -16.37
CA THR A 203 10.05 11.35 -16.25
C THR A 203 9.95 11.79 -14.79
N VAL A 204 8.89 11.37 -14.11
CA VAL A 204 8.65 11.67 -12.68
C VAL A 204 9.81 11.15 -11.82
N ALA A 205 10.23 9.90 -12.05
CA ALA A 205 11.33 9.29 -11.32
C ALA A 205 12.68 9.98 -11.60
N GLU A 206 13.01 10.27 -12.86
CA GLU A 206 14.25 10.97 -13.23
C GLU A 206 14.32 12.38 -12.64
N GLU A 207 13.24 13.13 -12.64
CA GLU A 207 13.17 14.46 -12.02
C GLU A 207 13.34 14.38 -10.50
N TYR A 208 12.67 13.44 -9.83
CA TYR A 208 12.83 13.23 -8.40
C TYR A 208 14.28 12.92 -8.04
N LEU A 209 14.91 11.97 -8.76
CA LEU A 209 16.30 11.59 -8.52
C LEU A 209 17.28 12.72 -8.76
N ARG A 210 17.06 13.57 -9.79
CA ARG A 210 17.89 14.76 -10.07
C ARG A 210 17.72 15.84 -9.00
N THR A 211 16.48 16.13 -8.62
CA THR A 211 16.17 17.18 -7.65
C THR A 211 16.75 16.87 -6.26
N ASN A 212 16.91 15.59 -5.96
CA ASN A 212 17.47 15.12 -4.68
C ASN A 212 18.95 14.66 -4.80
N ASP A 213 19.65 15.03 -5.88
CA ASP A 213 21.09 14.78 -6.10
C ASP A 213 21.48 13.29 -6.15
N PHE A 214 20.55 12.36 -6.42
CA PHE A 214 20.87 10.93 -6.62
C PHE A 214 21.51 10.65 -7.99
N ILE A 215 21.16 11.42 -9.00
CA ILE A 215 21.72 11.35 -10.35
C ILE A 215 22.04 12.75 -10.90
N ARG A 216 22.98 12.82 -11.85
CA ARG A 216 23.39 14.08 -12.51
C ARG A 216 22.60 14.34 -13.78
#